data_911ef70b31c8512ea95b52348ca62539
#
_entry.id   911ef70b31c8512ea95b52348ca62539
#
_cell.length_a   1.000
_cell.length_b   1.000
_cell.length_c   1.000
_cell.angle_alpha   90.00
_cell.angle_beta   90.00
_cell.angle_gamma   90.00
#
_symmetry.space_group_name_H-M   'P 1'
#
loop_
_entity.id
_entity.type
_entity.pdbx_description
1 polymer ?
#
loop_
_entity_poly.entity_id
_entity_poly.type
_entity_poly.pdbx_seq_one_letter_code
_entity_poly.pdbx_strand_id
1 'polypeptide(L)'
;MASYKLSELAEEDLRLISARTIEDWGRSQAEKYVLLLHEAMTQIANTPNIGKNRPEIFPKAKSFPAQKHIVYYWKSDVGIEVARILHQRMDPLAAFG
;
A
#
# COMPACT_ATOMS: atom_id res chain seq x y z
N MET A 1 -11.36 16.52 -4.44
CA MET A 1 -10.03 16.00 -4.13
C MET A 1 -10.04 14.49 -4.05
N ALA A 2 -9.08 13.86 -4.71
CA ALA A 2 -8.95 12.41 -4.65
C ALA A 2 -8.43 11.98 -3.28
N SER A 3 -8.90 10.84 -2.81
CA SER A 3 -8.50 10.29 -1.53
C SER A 3 -8.27 8.78 -1.63
N TYR A 4 -7.66 8.21 -0.61
CA TYR A 4 -7.52 6.77 -0.54
C TYR A 4 -8.18 6.24 0.73
N LYS A 5 -8.62 5.00 0.64
CA LYS A 5 -9.25 4.30 1.74
C LYS A 5 -8.48 3.01 1.95
N LEU A 6 -8.25 2.66 3.20
CA LEU A 6 -7.54 1.41 3.53
C LEU A 6 -8.54 0.32 3.90
N SER A 7 -8.33 -0.88 3.37
CA SER A 7 -9.05 -2.05 3.86
C SER A 7 -8.60 -2.35 5.30
N GLU A 8 -9.33 -3.20 6.00
CA GLU A 8 -8.92 -3.63 7.34
C GLU A 8 -7.56 -4.31 7.32
N LEU A 9 -7.31 -5.12 6.29
CA LEU A 9 -6.01 -5.79 6.14
C LEU A 9 -4.90 -4.80 5.84
N ALA A 10 -5.17 -3.78 5.04
CA ALA A 10 -4.17 -2.75 4.75
C ALA A 10 -3.85 -1.93 5.99
N GLU A 11 -4.84 -1.63 6.82
CA GLU A 11 -4.61 -0.95 8.11
C GLU A 11 -3.72 -1.79 9.01
N GLU A 12 -3.98 -3.09 9.07
CA GLU A 12 -3.17 -4.03 9.83
C GLU A 12 -1.75 -4.09 9.28
N ASP A 13 -1.60 -4.11 7.94
CA ASP A 13 -0.29 -4.09 7.29
C ASP A 13 0.50 -2.86 7.73
N LEU A 14 -0.12 -1.67 7.72
CA LEU A 14 0.56 -0.44 8.13
C LEU A 14 0.99 -0.50 9.60
N ARG A 15 0.14 -1.02 10.46
CA ARG A 15 0.44 -1.15 11.88
C ARG A 15 1.64 -2.07 12.10
N LEU A 16 1.68 -3.19 11.40
CA LEU A 16 2.78 -4.14 11.51
C LEU A 16 4.08 -3.59 10.91
N ILE A 17 3.98 -2.87 9.79
CA ILE A 17 5.12 -2.19 9.18
C ILE A 17 5.72 -1.19 10.16
N SER A 18 4.88 -0.38 10.81
CA SER A 18 5.32 0.60 11.78
C SER A 18 6.02 -0.08 12.96
N ALA A 19 5.40 -1.11 13.54
CA ALA A 19 5.96 -1.84 14.67
C ALA A 19 7.33 -2.45 14.33
N ARG A 20 7.43 -3.08 13.16
CA ARG A 20 8.68 -3.69 12.70
C ARG A 20 9.77 -2.65 12.47
N THR A 21 9.40 -1.51 11.90
CA THR A 21 10.36 -0.45 11.64
C THR A 21 10.86 0.16 12.94
N ILE A 22 10.00 0.30 13.96
CA ILE A 22 10.40 0.77 15.28
C ILE A 22 11.44 -0.20 15.88
N GLU A 23 11.18 -1.51 15.81
CA GLU A 23 12.08 -2.52 16.32
C GLU A 23 13.46 -2.45 15.66
N ASP A 24 13.49 -2.31 14.34
CA ASP A 24 14.73 -2.37 13.56
C ASP A 24 15.48 -1.05 13.51
N TRP A 25 14.77 0.08 13.50
CA TRP A 25 15.36 1.38 13.18
C TRP A 25 14.97 2.50 14.14
N GLY A 26 14.07 2.24 15.08
CA GLY A 26 13.63 3.24 16.04
C GLY A 26 12.41 4.02 15.58
N ARG A 27 11.82 4.74 16.54
CA ARG A 27 10.54 5.44 16.35
C ARG A 27 10.61 6.55 15.30
N SER A 28 11.68 7.33 15.32
CA SER A 28 11.84 8.45 14.38
C SER A 28 11.84 7.96 12.93
N GLN A 29 12.57 6.87 12.69
CA GLN A 29 12.66 6.29 11.34
C GLN A 29 11.32 5.68 10.92
N ALA A 30 10.61 5.06 11.86
CA ALA A 30 9.29 4.50 11.59
C ALA A 30 8.29 5.57 11.18
N GLU A 31 8.29 6.70 11.87
CA GLU A 31 7.41 7.82 11.52
C GLU A 31 7.68 8.33 10.10
N LYS A 32 8.95 8.46 9.74
CA LYS A 32 9.34 8.88 8.38
C LYS A 32 8.87 7.88 7.34
N TYR A 33 9.06 6.60 7.62
CA TYR A 33 8.71 5.54 6.67
C TYR A 33 7.19 5.49 6.42
N VAL A 34 6.41 5.53 7.49
CA VAL A 34 4.95 5.52 7.38
C VAL A 34 4.45 6.76 6.63
N LEU A 35 5.07 7.91 6.89
CA LEU A 35 4.72 9.14 6.16
C LEU A 35 4.98 8.99 4.66
N LEU A 36 6.12 8.39 4.29
CA LEU A 36 6.43 8.14 2.88
C LEU A 36 5.41 7.21 2.22
N LEU A 37 4.92 6.20 2.96
CA LEU A 37 3.87 5.33 2.45
C LEU A 37 2.55 6.09 2.24
N HIS A 38 2.19 6.97 3.17
CA HIS A 38 0.98 7.80 3.02
C HIS A 38 1.10 8.75 1.84
N GLU A 39 2.27 9.36 1.65
CA GLU A 39 2.51 10.23 0.50
C GLU A 39 2.36 9.46 -0.82
N ALA A 40 2.89 8.24 -0.86
CA ALA A 40 2.76 7.39 -2.04
C ALA A 40 1.29 7.08 -2.33
N MET A 41 0.52 6.75 -1.32
CA MET A 41 -0.91 6.46 -1.50
C MET A 41 -1.69 7.68 -1.95
N THR A 42 -1.33 8.86 -1.46
CA THR A 42 -1.94 10.12 -1.92
C THR A 42 -1.63 10.35 -3.39
N GLN A 43 -0.39 10.12 -3.80
CA GLN A 43 0.02 10.25 -5.20
C GLN A 43 -0.76 9.29 -6.10
N ILE A 44 -0.90 8.03 -5.66
CA ILE A 44 -1.67 7.04 -6.40
C ILE A 44 -3.13 7.47 -6.52
N ALA A 45 -3.72 7.97 -5.43
CA ALA A 45 -5.10 8.42 -5.43
C ALA A 45 -5.35 9.55 -6.44
N ASN A 46 -4.38 10.44 -6.59
CA ASN A 46 -4.46 11.55 -7.55
C ASN A 46 -4.25 11.10 -9.00
N THR A 47 -3.59 9.96 -9.22
CA THR A 47 -3.33 9.40 -10.54
C THR A 47 -3.58 7.89 -10.49
N PRO A 48 -4.85 7.44 -10.37
CA PRO A 48 -5.12 6.02 -10.12
C PRO A 48 -4.60 5.04 -11.17
N ASN A 49 -4.38 5.50 -12.39
CA ASN A 49 -3.87 4.62 -13.46
C ASN A 49 -2.35 4.51 -13.49
N ILE A 50 -1.66 5.13 -12.54
CA ILE A 50 -0.19 5.07 -12.48
C ILE A 50 0.34 3.67 -12.22
N GLY A 51 -0.43 2.83 -11.51
CA GLY A 51 -0.01 1.50 -11.14
C GLY A 51 -0.06 0.50 -12.29
N LYS A 52 0.67 -0.59 -12.12
CA LYS A 52 0.68 -1.70 -13.05
C LYS A 52 -0.57 -2.55 -12.86
N ASN A 53 -1.19 -2.98 -13.96
CA ASN A 53 -2.33 -3.89 -13.88
C ASN A 53 -1.91 -5.26 -13.37
N ARG A 54 -2.63 -5.79 -12.42
CA ARG A 54 -2.36 -7.08 -11.80
C ARG A 54 -3.63 -7.94 -11.73
N PRO A 55 -4.24 -8.27 -12.90
CA PRO A 55 -5.51 -9.00 -12.91
C PRO A 55 -5.39 -10.43 -12.38
N GLU A 56 -4.17 -10.97 -12.34
CA GLU A 56 -3.93 -12.30 -11.79
C GLU A 56 -4.14 -12.35 -10.27
N ILE A 57 -4.11 -11.20 -9.59
CA ILE A 57 -4.28 -11.15 -8.15
C ILE A 57 -5.77 -11.05 -7.80
N PHE A 58 -6.45 -10.07 -8.38
CA PHE A 58 -7.91 -9.95 -8.31
C PHE A 58 -8.38 -9.04 -9.46
N PRO A 59 -9.66 -9.09 -9.83
CA PRO A 59 -10.15 -8.26 -10.95
C PRO A 59 -9.90 -6.78 -10.70
N LYS A 60 -9.35 -6.11 -11.70
CA LYS A 60 -9.02 -4.67 -11.68
C LYS A 60 -7.93 -4.30 -10.68
N ALA A 61 -7.19 -5.27 -10.16
CA ALA A 61 -6.06 -5.00 -9.26
C ALA A 61 -4.97 -4.20 -9.96
N LYS A 62 -4.38 -3.30 -9.19
CA LYS A 62 -3.20 -2.55 -9.62
C LYS A 62 -2.16 -2.58 -8.51
N SER A 63 -0.91 -2.40 -8.87
CA SER A 63 0.17 -2.33 -7.89
C SER A 63 1.11 -1.16 -8.21
N PHE A 64 1.64 -0.55 -7.16
CA PHE A 64 2.60 0.52 -7.32
C PHE A 64 3.63 0.44 -6.19
N PRO A 65 4.94 0.49 -6.51
CA PRO A 65 5.97 0.40 -5.48
C PRO A 65 6.03 1.68 -4.64
N ALA A 66 6.17 1.49 -3.33
CA ALA A 66 6.32 2.57 -2.37
C ALA A 66 7.43 2.16 -1.41
N GLN A 67 8.62 2.70 -1.61
CA GLN A 67 9.80 2.32 -0.83
C GLN A 67 10.10 0.83 -0.99
N LYS A 68 10.20 0.08 0.11
CA LYS A 68 10.43 -1.37 0.08
C LYS A 68 9.13 -2.17 0.07
N HIS A 69 8.01 -1.48 -0.04
CA HIS A 69 6.69 -2.10 -0.04
C HIS A 69 6.00 -1.88 -1.37
N ILE A 70 4.95 -2.63 -1.62
CA ILE A 70 4.12 -2.49 -2.81
C ILE A 70 2.69 -2.30 -2.35
N VAL A 71 2.04 -1.26 -2.88
CA VAL A 71 0.64 -0.95 -2.59
C VAL A 71 -0.22 -1.64 -3.63
N TYR A 72 -1.10 -2.54 -3.18
CA TYR A 72 -2.08 -3.23 -4.04
C TYR A 72 -3.42 -2.55 -3.84
N TYR A 73 -4.02 -2.09 -4.93
CA TYR A 73 -5.19 -1.23 -4.84
C TYR A 73 -6.08 -1.40 -6.07
N TRP A 74 -7.26 -0.79 -6.00
CA TRP A 74 -8.14 -0.64 -7.17
C TRP A 74 -8.70 0.78 -7.18
N LYS A 75 -9.10 1.21 -8.36
CA LYS A 75 -9.67 2.53 -8.57
C LYS A 75 -11.08 2.57 -7.99
N SER A 76 -11.41 3.66 -7.29
CA SER A 76 -12.73 3.88 -6.72
C SER A 76 -13.31 5.22 -7.18
N ASP A 77 -14.56 5.51 -6.79
CA ASP A 77 -15.23 6.75 -7.16
C ASP A 77 -14.52 8.00 -6.63
N VAL A 78 -13.88 7.89 -5.47
CA VAL A 78 -13.26 9.04 -4.81
C VAL A 78 -11.73 9.04 -4.91
N GLY A 79 -11.17 8.03 -5.55
CA GLY A 79 -9.73 7.90 -5.68
C GLY A 79 -9.35 6.44 -5.80
N ILE A 80 -8.83 5.85 -4.72
CA ILE A 80 -8.47 4.44 -4.70
C ILE A 80 -8.87 3.80 -3.38
N GLU A 81 -9.02 2.47 -3.42
CA GLU A 81 -9.08 1.66 -2.22
C GLU A 81 -7.85 0.77 -2.17
N VAL A 82 -7.14 0.81 -1.04
CA VAL A 82 -5.92 0.03 -0.85
C VAL A 82 -6.28 -1.32 -0.24
N ALA A 83 -6.00 -2.39 -0.97
CA ALA A 83 -6.30 -3.75 -0.53
C ALA A 83 -5.25 -4.27 0.46
N ARG A 84 -3.98 -4.13 0.11
CA ARG A 84 -2.86 -4.58 0.94
C ARG A 84 -1.64 -3.70 0.72
N ILE A 85 -0.76 -3.67 1.72
CA ILE A 85 0.57 -3.07 1.59
C ILE A 85 1.55 -4.17 2.00
N LEU A 86 2.23 -4.75 1.01
CA LEU A 86 3.08 -5.92 1.22
C LEU A 86 4.54 -5.59 0.94
N HIS A 87 5.45 -6.23 1.67
CA HIS A 87 6.87 -6.09 1.39
C HIS A 87 7.15 -6.57 -0.03
N GLN A 88 8.10 -5.92 -0.72
CA GLN A 88 8.41 -6.23 -2.12
C GLN A 88 8.83 -7.68 -2.36
N ARG A 89 9.29 -8.39 -1.33
CA ARG A 89 9.70 -9.80 -1.42
C ARG A 89 8.56 -10.78 -1.18
N MET A 90 7.40 -10.30 -0.74
CA MET A 90 6.26 -11.18 -0.51
C MET A 90 5.58 -11.53 -1.82
N ASP A 91 5.12 -12.77 -1.93
CA ASP A 91 4.33 -13.20 -3.07
C ASP A 91 2.88 -12.72 -2.85
N PRO A 92 2.38 -11.79 -3.69
CA PRO A 92 1.02 -11.30 -3.52
C PRO A 92 -0.03 -12.38 -3.71
N LEU A 93 0.23 -13.37 -4.56
CA LEU A 93 -0.73 -14.46 -4.77
C LEU A 93 -0.92 -15.27 -3.50
N ALA A 94 0.16 -15.49 -2.73
CA ALA A 94 0.06 -16.18 -1.46
C ALA A 94 -0.70 -15.34 -0.42
N ALA A 95 -0.49 -14.03 -0.42
CA ALA A 95 -1.13 -13.13 0.54
C ALA A 95 -2.63 -12.93 0.26
N PHE A 96 -3.02 -12.92 -1.00
CA PHE A 96 -4.43 -12.76 -1.41
C PHE A 96 -5.15 -14.09 -1.60
N GLY A 97 -4.41 -15.14 -1.74
CA GLY A 97 -4.95 -16.50 -1.92
C GLY A 97 -5.57 -17.04 -0.68
#